data_9ad2cf4a7f087abd928ab9d3577234b0
#
_entry.id   9ad2cf4a7f087abd928ab9d3577234b0
#
_cell.length_a   1.000
_cell.length_b   1.000
_cell.length_c   1.000
_cell.angle_alpha   90.00
_cell.angle_beta   90.00
_cell.angle_gamma   90.00
#
_symmetry.space_group_name_H-M   'P 1'
#
loop_
_entity.id
_entity.type
_entity.pdbx_description
1 polymer ?
#
loop_
_entity_poly.entity_id
_entity_poly.type
_entity_poly.pdbx_seq_one_letter_code
_entity_poly.pdbx_strand_id
1 'polypeptide(L)'
;MAEGLFRRAVQYSDQFQAISAGVGAMEGQPPSPFAVKALREIGLDISGLRSRSLTPQLVDQADLIIGMTHSHVDTISILFPWAVEKTFLLGEFDETQEPFEKDIADPIGGSYDVYIICRDQIEKGISSMMDRLKKSSDRLSAEAATSSGSPREGDGGTRTPSFAGLSSSRLSQVDPEIAEAIELERRRQQENIELIASENFTSPAVLEAQGSVLTNKYAEGYPRRRWYGGCQNVDTVEQLAIDRAKALFGAEHANVQPHSGSGANMAVYFAFLKPGDKMLTMDLAHGGHLTHGNRANFSGRFFQIIHYGVQKQTERIDYEQLAALAKEHRPRMITVGASAYPRQIDFARLGEIARENGALLLADIAHIAGLVAAGLHPNPIGHADFVTTTTHKTLRGPRGGLILCKNEYAKEIDSQTFPGIQGGPLMHVIAAKAVCLQEALHPSFKVYQRQILSNAKALAEGVTKNGFRLVSDGTDNHLMLVDVGARGLTGKECQEALDHAGITVNKNTIPFETRSPFQASGVRLGTPAVTTRGMKEAEMSAIADMISEVLLDIKNLDAARMVRNRVQELTARFPLPY
;
A
#
# COMPACT_ATOMS: atom_id res chain seq x y z
N MET A 1 -28.74 -7.90 -14.95
CA MET A 1 -29.54 -6.66 -15.13
C MET A 1 -28.80 -5.66 -16.03
N ALA A 2 -27.56 -5.31 -15.76
CA ALA A 2 -26.80 -4.31 -16.51
C ALA A 2 -26.74 -4.57 -18.04
N GLU A 3 -26.47 -5.80 -18.50
CA GLU A 3 -26.46 -6.15 -19.92
C GLU A 3 -27.81 -5.86 -20.60
N GLY A 4 -28.93 -6.21 -19.96
CA GLY A 4 -30.28 -5.93 -20.51
C GLY A 4 -30.58 -4.44 -20.60
N LEU A 5 -30.23 -3.66 -19.57
CA LEU A 5 -30.42 -2.22 -19.54
C LEU A 5 -29.54 -1.50 -20.57
N PHE A 6 -28.29 -1.91 -20.71
CA PHE A 6 -27.40 -1.35 -21.73
C PHE A 6 -27.88 -1.65 -23.14
N ARG A 7 -28.30 -2.89 -23.43
CA ARG A 7 -28.87 -3.26 -24.75
C ARG A 7 -30.08 -2.40 -25.10
N ARG A 8 -30.93 -2.08 -24.12
CA ARG A 8 -32.05 -1.13 -24.34
C ARG A 8 -31.55 0.27 -24.64
N ALA A 9 -30.57 0.77 -23.92
CA ALA A 9 -30.02 2.10 -24.11
C ALA A 9 -29.41 2.30 -25.50
N VAL A 10 -28.91 1.24 -26.13
CA VAL A 10 -28.26 1.25 -27.46
C VAL A 10 -29.09 0.59 -28.58
N GLN A 11 -30.35 0.26 -28.34
CA GLN A 11 -31.20 -0.51 -29.29
C GLN A 11 -31.34 0.08 -30.71
N TYR A 12 -31.00 1.33 -30.90
CA TYR A 12 -31.02 2.03 -32.19
C TYR A 12 -29.63 2.33 -32.75
N SER A 13 -28.57 1.71 -32.19
CA SER A 13 -27.20 1.92 -32.61
C SER A 13 -26.49 0.61 -32.85
N ASP A 14 -26.03 0.37 -34.06
CA ASP A 14 -25.20 -0.80 -34.40
C ASP A 14 -23.73 -0.67 -33.95
N GLN A 15 -23.38 0.43 -33.30
CA GLN A 15 -22.01 0.73 -32.85
C GLN A 15 -21.63 0.06 -31.53
N PHE A 16 -22.62 -0.41 -30.76
CA PHE A 16 -22.36 -0.96 -29.42
C PHE A 16 -22.91 -2.37 -29.25
N GLN A 17 -22.09 -3.24 -28.67
CA GLN A 17 -22.48 -4.58 -28.26
C GLN A 17 -22.18 -4.76 -26.76
N ALA A 18 -23.14 -5.28 -25.99
CA ALA A 18 -22.95 -5.56 -24.58
C ALA A 18 -22.89 -7.07 -24.30
N ILE A 19 -21.92 -7.45 -23.47
CA ILE A 19 -21.74 -8.81 -22.95
C ILE A 19 -21.51 -8.70 -21.45
N SER A 20 -22.22 -9.50 -20.63
CA SER A 20 -21.91 -9.61 -19.20
C SER A 20 -21.12 -10.87 -18.90
N ALA A 21 -20.17 -10.75 -17.97
CA ALA A 21 -19.39 -11.87 -17.43
C ALA A 21 -19.11 -11.63 -15.94
N GLY A 22 -18.87 -12.69 -15.17
CA GLY A 22 -18.56 -12.60 -13.76
C GLY A 22 -17.17 -13.19 -13.45
N VAL A 23 -16.45 -12.55 -12.55
CA VAL A 23 -15.10 -12.98 -12.13
C VAL A 23 -15.12 -14.36 -11.45
N GLY A 24 -16.23 -14.69 -10.77
CA GLY A 24 -16.45 -16.00 -10.12
C GLY A 24 -17.77 -16.65 -10.53
N ALA A 25 -18.28 -16.38 -11.75
CA ALA A 25 -19.57 -16.91 -12.20
C ALA A 25 -19.50 -18.40 -12.50
N MET A 26 -20.52 -19.14 -12.08
CA MET A 26 -20.79 -20.48 -12.60
C MET A 26 -21.44 -20.37 -13.99
N GLU A 27 -20.91 -21.10 -14.94
CA GLU A 27 -21.38 -21.09 -16.34
C GLU A 27 -22.86 -21.54 -16.47
N GLY A 28 -23.59 -20.87 -17.38
CA GLY A 28 -24.89 -21.32 -17.84
C GLY A 28 -26.08 -21.10 -16.90
N GLN A 29 -25.90 -20.43 -15.75
CA GLN A 29 -26.98 -20.18 -14.81
C GLN A 29 -27.96 -19.12 -15.33
N PRO A 30 -29.26 -19.27 -15.10
CA PRO A 30 -30.25 -18.26 -15.44
C PRO A 30 -30.16 -17.05 -14.49
N PRO A 31 -30.66 -15.88 -14.89
CA PRO A 31 -30.81 -14.73 -13.99
C PRO A 31 -31.72 -15.08 -12.80
N SER A 32 -31.50 -14.41 -11.66
CA SER A 32 -32.36 -14.60 -10.50
C SER A 32 -33.82 -14.19 -10.81
N PRO A 33 -34.82 -14.87 -10.21
CA PRO A 33 -36.23 -14.56 -10.46
C PRO A 33 -36.60 -13.08 -10.20
N PHE A 34 -36.01 -12.47 -9.18
CA PHE A 34 -36.24 -11.07 -8.86
C PHE A 34 -35.60 -10.12 -9.88
N ALA A 35 -34.44 -10.44 -10.45
CA ALA A 35 -33.84 -9.69 -11.53
C ALA A 35 -34.71 -9.70 -12.79
N VAL A 36 -35.25 -10.87 -13.15
CA VAL A 36 -36.18 -11.01 -14.30
C VAL A 36 -37.45 -10.21 -14.04
N LYS A 37 -38.03 -10.32 -12.83
CA LYS A 37 -39.23 -9.57 -12.45
C LYS A 37 -39.01 -8.05 -12.50
N ALA A 38 -37.93 -7.57 -11.90
CA ALA A 38 -37.61 -6.15 -11.84
C ALA A 38 -37.45 -5.50 -13.22
N LEU A 39 -36.88 -6.22 -14.19
CA LEU A 39 -36.72 -5.73 -15.55
C LEU A 39 -37.98 -5.88 -16.41
N ARG A 40 -38.80 -6.91 -16.17
CA ARG A 40 -40.11 -7.04 -16.84
C ARG A 40 -41.06 -5.89 -16.52
N GLU A 41 -41.01 -5.31 -15.33
CA GLU A 41 -41.82 -4.14 -14.95
C GLU A 41 -41.54 -2.91 -15.85
N ILE A 42 -40.33 -2.83 -16.40
CA ILE A 42 -39.93 -1.77 -17.34
C ILE A 42 -39.87 -2.27 -18.80
N GLY A 43 -40.54 -3.40 -19.09
CA GLY A 43 -40.67 -3.94 -20.46
C GLY A 43 -39.46 -4.70 -20.99
N LEU A 44 -38.51 -5.10 -20.14
CA LEU A 44 -37.31 -5.86 -20.55
C LEU A 44 -37.37 -7.32 -20.06
N ASP A 45 -37.19 -8.26 -20.98
CA ASP A 45 -37.05 -9.68 -20.63
C ASP A 45 -35.61 -10.15 -20.78
N ILE A 46 -35.02 -10.54 -19.66
CA ILE A 46 -33.65 -11.09 -19.58
C ILE A 46 -33.65 -12.60 -19.30
N SER A 47 -34.78 -13.28 -19.33
CA SER A 47 -34.89 -14.71 -18.97
C SER A 47 -34.03 -15.63 -19.87
N GLY A 48 -33.72 -15.19 -21.08
CA GLY A 48 -32.86 -15.89 -22.03
C GLY A 48 -31.35 -15.74 -21.77
N LEU A 49 -30.92 -14.79 -20.93
CA LEU A 49 -29.51 -14.61 -20.62
C LEU A 49 -28.96 -15.76 -19.77
N ARG A 50 -27.69 -16.03 -19.90
CA ARG A 50 -26.97 -17.06 -19.10
C ARG A 50 -25.67 -16.45 -18.57
N SER A 51 -25.32 -16.83 -17.35
CA SER A 51 -24.05 -16.44 -16.74
C SER A 51 -22.87 -17.06 -17.51
N ARG A 52 -21.78 -16.32 -17.57
CA ARG A 52 -20.51 -16.77 -18.13
C ARG A 52 -19.35 -16.26 -17.29
N SER A 53 -18.26 -17.00 -17.27
CA SER A 53 -17.03 -16.61 -16.62
C SER A 53 -16.29 -15.54 -17.43
N LEU A 54 -15.63 -14.62 -16.73
CA LEU A 54 -14.73 -13.67 -17.37
C LEU A 54 -13.46 -14.39 -17.82
N THR A 55 -13.16 -14.33 -19.12
CA THR A 55 -11.99 -14.98 -19.73
C THR A 55 -11.04 -13.94 -20.33
N PRO A 56 -9.72 -14.25 -20.48
CA PRO A 56 -8.79 -13.37 -21.16
C PRO A 56 -9.28 -12.94 -22.55
N GLN A 57 -9.88 -13.86 -23.31
CA GLN A 57 -10.40 -13.58 -24.67
C GLN A 57 -11.54 -12.53 -24.65
N LEU A 58 -12.45 -12.60 -23.67
CA LEU A 58 -13.51 -11.61 -23.51
C LEU A 58 -12.95 -10.25 -23.12
N VAL A 59 -11.94 -10.26 -22.25
CA VAL A 59 -11.23 -9.04 -21.84
C VAL A 59 -10.52 -8.39 -23.02
N ASP A 60 -9.83 -9.17 -23.86
CA ASP A 60 -9.12 -8.66 -25.05
C ASP A 60 -10.07 -8.06 -26.08
N GLN A 61 -11.22 -8.70 -26.29
CA GLN A 61 -12.24 -8.26 -27.26
C GLN A 61 -13.05 -7.03 -26.82
N ALA A 62 -13.08 -6.73 -25.54
CA ALA A 62 -13.82 -5.59 -25.01
C ALA A 62 -13.07 -4.28 -25.28
N ASP A 63 -13.75 -3.28 -25.82
CA ASP A 63 -13.25 -1.89 -25.93
C ASP A 63 -13.39 -1.16 -24.59
N LEU A 64 -14.41 -1.52 -23.79
CA LEU A 64 -14.72 -0.94 -22.49
C LEU A 64 -15.20 -2.03 -21.54
N ILE A 65 -14.67 -2.06 -20.32
CA ILE A 65 -15.05 -3.00 -19.27
C ILE A 65 -15.62 -2.20 -18.10
N ILE A 66 -16.84 -2.58 -17.67
CA ILE A 66 -17.55 -1.86 -16.61
C ILE A 66 -17.75 -2.77 -15.40
N GLY A 67 -17.14 -2.40 -14.27
CA GLY A 67 -17.37 -3.01 -12.97
C GLY A 67 -18.58 -2.39 -12.26
N MET A 68 -19.26 -3.18 -11.42
CA MET A 68 -20.35 -2.70 -10.58
C MET A 68 -19.84 -2.19 -9.23
N THR A 69 -18.69 -2.65 -8.78
CA THR A 69 -18.04 -2.26 -7.51
C THR A 69 -16.55 -2.05 -7.72
N HIS A 70 -15.91 -1.29 -6.84
CA HIS A 70 -14.45 -1.15 -6.82
C HIS A 70 -13.76 -2.51 -6.74
N SER A 71 -14.31 -3.45 -5.96
CA SER A 71 -13.77 -4.82 -5.88
C SER A 71 -13.75 -5.54 -7.24
N HIS A 72 -14.73 -5.30 -8.12
CA HIS A 72 -14.71 -5.84 -9.49
C HIS A 72 -13.60 -5.22 -10.32
N VAL A 73 -13.45 -3.91 -10.27
CA VAL A 73 -12.39 -3.17 -10.98
C VAL A 73 -11.00 -3.62 -10.50
N ASP A 74 -10.80 -3.71 -9.18
CA ASP A 74 -9.55 -4.18 -8.59
C ASP A 74 -9.22 -5.63 -9.00
N THR A 75 -10.22 -6.50 -8.98
CA THR A 75 -10.03 -7.91 -9.36
C THR A 75 -9.66 -8.04 -10.84
N ILE A 76 -10.32 -7.28 -11.72
CA ILE A 76 -9.99 -7.24 -13.16
C ILE A 76 -8.58 -6.69 -13.36
N SER A 77 -8.21 -5.63 -12.66
CA SER A 77 -6.87 -5.04 -12.71
C SER A 77 -5.76 -5.99 -12.25
N ILE A 78 -6.05 -6.85 -11.27
CA ILE A 78 -5.11 -7.87 -10.79
C ILE A 78 -5.01 -9.05 -11.77
N LEU A 79 -6.13 -9.53 -12.29
CA LEU A 79 -6.16 -10.69 -13.16
C LEU A 79 -5.73 -10.37 -14.59
N PHE A 80 -6.02 -9.15 -15.05
CA PHE A 80 -5.79 -8.67 -16.42
C PHE A 80 -5.15 -7.27 -16.41
N PRO A 81 -3.87 -7.13 -16.01
CA PRO A 81 -3.22 -5.83 -15.85
C PRO A 81 -3.23 -4.95 -17.13
N TRP A 82 -3.28 -5.59 -18.30
CA TRP A 82 -3.36 -4.88 -19.58
C TRP A 82 -4.73 -4.27 -19.90
N ALA A 83 -5.76 -4.59 -19.10
CA ALA A 83 -7.12 -4.08 -19.29
C ALA A 83 -7.46 -2.88 -18.39
N VAL A 84 -6.53 -2.41 -17.57
CA VAL A 84 -6.76 -1.32 -16.59
C VAL A 84 -7.26 -0.05 -17.27
N GLU A 85 -6.64 0.36 -18.37
CA GLU A 85 -6.99 1.60 -19.09
C GLU A 85 -8.41 1.59 -19.72
N LYS A 86 -9.01 0.42 -19.88
CA LYS A 86 -10.37 0.24 -20.40
C LYS A 86 -11.38 -0.28 -19.37
N THR A 87 -11.00 -0.32 -18.09
CA THR A 87 -11.84 -0.81 -17.00
C THR A 87 -12.27 0.33 -16.09
N PHE A 88 -13.57 0.54 -15.96
CA PHE A 88 -14.18 1.65 -15.22
C PHE A 88 -15.26 1.13 -14.28
N LEU A 89 -15.57 1.90 -13.24
CA LEU A 89 -16.68 1.65 -12.35
C LEU A 89 -17.94 2.35 -12.90
N LEU A 90 -19.08 1.64 -12.97
CA LEU A 90 -20.31 2.23 -13.51
C LEU A 90 -20.74 3.49 -12.75
N GLY A 91 -20.61 3.50 -11.44
CA GLY A 91 -20.95 4.64 -10.60
C GLY A 91 -20.06 5.88 -10.80
N GLU A 92 -18.87 5.75 -11.41
CA GLU A 92 -18.00 6.90 -11.72
C GLU A 92 -18.57 7.81 -12.81
N PHE A 93 -19.47 7.29 -13.63
CA PHE A 93 -20.15 8.08 -14.66
C PHE A 93 -21.29 8.95 -14.10
N ASP A 94 -21.78 8.68 -12.89
CA ASP A 94 -22.77 9.50 -12.20
C ASP A 94 -22.09 10.55 -11.31
N GLU A 95 -21.95 11.76 -11.83
CA GLU A 95 -21.34 12.90 -11.14
C GLU A 95 -22.18 13.43 -9.95
N THR A 96 -23.40 12.95 -9.77
CA THR A 96 -24.27 13.36 -8.65
C THR A 96 -24.10 12.52 -7.40
N GLN A 97 -23.31 11.43 -7.46
CA GLN A 97 -23.02 10.55 -6.32
C GLN A 97 -21.68 10.93 -5.67
N GLU A 98 -21.66 10.86 -4.35
CA GLU A 98 -20.42 11.03 -3.59
C GLU A 98 -19.45 9.88 -3.88
N PRO A 99 -18.13 10.12 -3.83
CA PRO A 99 -17.11 9.11 -4.21
C PRO A 99 -17.23 7.76 -3.50
N PHE A 100 -17.78 7.72 -2.29
CA PHE A 100 -17.95 6.50 -1.49
C PHE A 100 -19.27 5.77 -1.71
N GLU A 101 -20.21 6.34 -2.50
CA GLU A 101 -21.51 5.74 -2.83
C GLU A 101 -21.55 5.13 -4.25
N LYS A 102 -20.42 5.10 -4.95
CA LYS A 102 -20.34 4.69 -6.36
C LYS A 102 -20.42 3.17 -6.59
N ASP A 103 -20.33 2.37 -5.55
CA ASP A 103 -20.51 0.92 -5.64
C ASP A 103 -21.97 0.55 -5.76
N ILE A 104 -22.33 -0.19 -6.81
CA ILE A 104 -23.66 -0.78 -6.96
C ILE A 104 -23.64 -2.17 -6.33
N ALA A 105 -24.25 -2.31 -5.15
CA ALA A 105 -24.24 -3.56 -4.39
C ALA A 105 -24.97 -4.70 -5.13
N ASP A 106 -24.43 -5.92 -5.00
CA ASP A 106 -25.10 -7.12 -5.55
C ASP A 106 -26.41 -7.38 -4.78
N PRO A 107 -27.58 -7.39 -5.45
CA PRO A 107 -28.86 -7.61 -4.80
C PRO A 107 -29.12 -9.07 -4.43
N ILE A 108 -28.21 -10.01 -4.77
CA ILE A 108 -28.43 -11.43 -4.55
C ILE A 108 -28.66 -11.76 -3.07
N GLY A 109 -29.72 -12.52 -2.77
CA GLY A 109 -30.13 -12.83 -1.40
C GLY A 109 -30.94 -11.73 -0.71
N GLY A 110 -31.09 -10.56 -1.32
CA GLY A 110 -31.91 -9.46 -0.80
C GLY A 110 -33.40 -9.56 -1.14
N SER A 111 -34.21 -8.64 -0.59
CA SER A 111 -35.63 -8.50 -0.90
C SER A 111 -35.83 -7.98 -2.33
N TYR A 112 -37.07 -8.05 -2.82
CA TYR A 112 -37.40 -7.51 -4.15
C TYR A 112 -37.09 -6.02 -4.28
N ASP A 113 -37.31 -5.24 -3.24
CA ASP A 113 -37.03 -3.80 -3.23
C ASP A 113 -35.55 -3.48 -3.45
N VAL A 114 -34.64 -4.33 -2.94
CA VAL A 114 -33.19 -4.20 -3.19
C VAL A 114 -32.87 -4.37 -4.68
N TYR A 115 -33.57 -5.27 -5.38
CA TYR A 115 -33.42 -5.44 -6.83
C TYR A 115 -33.92 -4.22 -7.62
N ILE A 116 -34.98 -3.57 -7.14
CA ILE A 116 -35.48 -2.32 -7.76
C ILE A 116 -34.45 -1.21 -7.59
N ILE A 117 -33.93 -1.00 -6.38
CA ILE A 117 -32.89 0.00 -6.10
C ILE A 117 -31.65 -0.24 -6.97
N CYS A 118 -31.17 -1.47 -7.02
CA CYS A 118 -30.01 -1.84 -7.85
C CYS A 118 -30.28 -1.60 -9.34
N ARG A 119 -31.48 -1.92 -9.84
CA ARG A 119 -31.89 -1.65 -11.22
C ARG A 119 -31.79 -0.16 -11.55
N ASP A 120 -32.36 0.67 -10.68
CA ASP A 120 -32.45 2.11 -10.90
C ASP A 120 -31.06 2.79 -10.84
N GLN A 121 -30.18 2.31 -9.96
CA GLN A 121 -28.76 2.73 -9.91
C GLN A 121 -28.01 2.36 -11.21
N ILE A 122 -28.19 1.13 -11.70
CA ILE A 122 -27.56 0.68 -12.96
C ILE A 122 -28.08 1.50 -14.14
N GLU A 123 -29.40 1.74 -14.23
CA GLU A 123 -30.00 2.52 -15.30
C GLU A 123 -29.47 3.95 -15.35
N LYS A 124 -29.34 4.59 -14.17
CA LYS A 124 -28.78 5.94 -14.04
C LYS A 124 -27.32 5.99 -14.47
N GLY A 125 -26.49 5.03 -14.00
CA GLY A 125 -25.08 4.95 -14.39
C GLY A 125 -24.90 4.74 -15.89
N ILE A 126 -25.70 3.86 -16.52
CA ILE A 126 -25.68 3.66 -17.98
C ILE A 126 -26.07 4.92 -18.73
N SER A 127 -27.12 5.66 -18.29
CA SER A 127 -27.54 6.91 -18.93
C SER A 127 -26.41 7.94 -18.90
N SER A 128 -25.79 8.16 -17.76
CA SER A 128 -24.66 9.10 -17.60
C SER A 128 -23.44 8.69 -18.43
N MET A 129 -23.14 7.40 -18.49
CA MET A 129 -22.06 6.86 -19.35
C MET A 129 -22.32 7.14 -20.83
N MET A 130 -23.54 6.88 -21.31
CA MET A 130 -23.93 7.13 -22.72
C MET A 130 -23.85 8.61 -23.09
N ASP A 131 -24.24 9.52 -22.20
CA ASP A 131 -24.12 10.96 -22.42
C ASP A 131 -22.65 11.41 -22.53
N ARG A 132 -21.76 10.80 -21.74
CA ARG A 132 -20.31 11.08 -21.80
C ARG A 132 -19.68 10.56 -23.08
N LEU A 133 -20.04 9.35 -23.51
CA LEU A 133 -19.58 8.77 -24.78
C LEU A 133 -20.05 9.61 -26.00
N LYS A 134 -21.28 10.11 -26.00
CA LYS A 134 -21.80 11.00 -27.05
C LYS A 134 -21.05 12.33 -27.10
N LYS A 135 -20.84 12.98 -25.96
CA LYS A 135 -20.07 14.23 -25.87
C LYS A 135 -18.62 14.09 -26.38
N SER A 136 -18.00 12.93 -26.13
CA SER A 136 -16.66 12.64 -26.65
C SER A 136 -16.65 12.45 -28.16
N SER A 137 -17.67 11.79 -28.73
CA SER A 137 -17.85 11.63 -30.19
C SER A 137 -18.10 12.95 -30.88
N ASP A 138 -18.93 13.83 -30.30
CA ASP A 138 -19.24 15.15 -30.85
C ASP A 138 -18.01 16.08 -30.82
N ARG A 139 -17.18 16.00 -29.80
CA ARG A 139 -15.89 16.71 -29.74
C ARG A 139 -14.93 16.28 -30.85
N LEU A 140 -14.75 14.98 -31.04
CA LEU A 140 -13.91 14.42 -32.10
C LEU A 140 -14.44 14.79 -33.49
N SER A 141 -15.79 14.84 -33.67
CA SER A 141 -16.44 15.25 -34.91
C SER A 141 -16.31 16.76 -35.15
N ALA A 142 -16.34 17.59 -34.11
CA ALA A 142 -16.15 19.04 -34.22
C ALA A 142 -14.69 19.39 -34.54
N GLU A 143 -13.73 18.68 -33.98
CA GLU A 143 -12.30 18.82 -34.30
C GLU A 143 -11.97 18.36 -35.73
N ALA A 144 -12.63 17.32 -36.22
CA ALA A 144 -12.54 16.88 -37.62
C ALA A 144 -13.20 17.86 -38.63
N ALA A 145 -14.29 18.50 -38.23
CA ALA A 145 -15.02 19.48 -39.09
C ALA A 145 -14.29 20.83 -39.20
N THR A 146 -13.45 21.18 -38.22
CA THR A 146 -12.61 22.40 -38.26
C THR A 146 -11.32 22.25 -39.07
N SER A 147 -10.99 21.03 -39.53
CA SER A 147 -9.78 20.75 -40.31
C SER A 147 -9.96 20.76 -41.84
N SER A 148 -11.16 21.06 -42.37
CA SER A 148 -11.45 21.12 -43.83
C SER A 148 -11.52 22.55 -44.38
N GLY A 149 -10.52 23.36 -44.14
CA GLY A 149 -10.30 24.66 -44.80
C GLY A 149 -9.09 24.60 -45.70
N SER A 150 -9.29 24.90 -47.01
CA SER A 150 -8.27 24.88 -48.08
C SER A 150 -6.98 25.66 -47.75
N PRO A 151 -5.83 25.25 -48.27
CA PRO A 151 -4.54 25.87 -47.94
C PRO A 151 -4.42 27.25 -48.61
N ARG A 152 -4.29 28.29 -47.81
CA ARG A 152 -3.66 29.53 -48.24
C ARG A 152 -2.16 29.38 -48.07
N GLU A 153 -1.43 29.45 -49.16
CA GLU A 153 0.02 29.65 -49.17
C GLU A 153 0.35 30.95 -48.42
N GLY A 154 1.09 30.82 -47.35
CA GLY A 154 1.58 31.91 -46.53
C GLY A 154 2.50 31.33 -45.49
N ASP A 155 3.78 31.51 -45.70
CA ASP A 155 4.94 31.15 -44.86
C ASP A 155 4.69 31.40 -43.35
N GLY A 156 4.51 30.35 -42.59
CA GLY A 156 4.31 30.34 -41.17
C GLY A 156 4.23 28.90 -40.67
N GLY A 157 5.38 28.21 -40.62
CA GLY A 157 5.45 26.83 -40.22
C GLY A 157 4.84 26.59 -38.85
N THR A 158 3.63 26.03 -38.82
CA THR A 158 3.11 25.31 -37.65
C THR A 158 3.99 24.08 -37.46
N ARG A 159 5.02 24.24 -36.65
CA ARG A 159 5.81 23.11 -36.16
C ARG A 159 4.86 22.22 -35.40
N THR A 160 4.48 21.08 -35.97
CA THR A 160 4.02 19.93 -35.19
C THR A 160 4.99 19.82 -34.00
N PRO A 161 4.52 19.79 -32.74
CA PRO A 161 5.44 19.67 -31.63
C PRO A 161 6.28 18.43 -31.85
N SER A 162 7.58 18.62 -32.15
CA SER A 162 8.48 17.48 -32.27
C SER A 162 8.59 16.83 -30.91
N PHE A 163 8.68 15.52 -30.82
CA PHE A 163 8.92 14.78 -29.57
C PHE A 163 10.09 15.40 -28.77
N ALA A 164 11.07 16.00 -29.43
CA ALA A 164 12.14 16.77 -28.84
C ALA A 164 11.66 18.05 -28.11
N GLY A 165 10.55 18.66 -28.52
CA GLY A 165 9.95 19.81 -27.82
C GLY A 165 9.26 19.41 -26.50
N LEU A 166 8.65 18.24 -26.42
CA LEU A 166 8.04 17.71 -25.20
C LEU A 166 9.12 17.33 -24.16
N SER A 167 10.29 16.86 -24.60
CA SER A 167 11.36 16.40 -23.70
C SER A 167 12.05 17.52 -22.91
N SER A 168 11.82 18.79 -23.22
CA SER A 168 12.33 19.96 -22.48
C SER A 168 11.27 20.68 -21.63
N SER A 169 10.02 20.23 -21.68
CA SER A 169 8.90 20.85 -20.99
C SER A 169 8.79 20.39 -19.53
N ARG A 170 8.25 21.27 -18.68
CA ARG A 170 7.95 20.92 -17.28
C ARG A 170 6.73 20.00 -17.21
N LEU A 171 6.62 19.22 -16.12
CA LEU A 171 5.49 18.31 -15.90
C LEU A 171 4.13 19.01 -16.08
N SER A 172 3.96 20.21 -15.51
CA SER A 172 2.71 20.98 -15.65
C SER A 172 2.33 21.39 -17.07
N GLN A 173 3.27 21.32 -18.01
CA GLN A 173 3.05 21.61 -19.43
C GLN A 173 2.80 20.34 -20.24
N VAL A 174 3.39 19.20 -19.80
CA VAL A 174 3.28 17.91 -20.49
C VAL A 174 2.04 17.17 -20.00
N ASP A 175 1.80 17.19 -18.70
CA ASP A 175 0.70 16.48 -18.04
C ASP A 175 0.20 17.31 -16.84
N PRO A 176 -0.72 18.25 -17.09
CA PRO A 176 -1.27 19.09 -16.04
C PRO A 176 -2.10 18.30 -15.01
N GLU A 177 -2.73 17.19 -15.39
CA GLU A 177 -3.55 16.37 -14.49
C GLU A 177 -2.66 15.69 -13.44
N ILE A 178 -1.55 15.09 -13.85
CA ILE A 178 -0.56 14.52 -12.91
C ILE A 178 0.10 15.62 -12.06
N ALA A 179 0.39 16.78 -12.64
CA ALA A 179 0.96 17.89 -11.88
C ALA A 179 -0.02 18.39 -10.79
N GLU A 180 -1.31 18.47 -11.09
CA GLU A 180 -2.37 18.83 -10.14
C GLU A 180 -2.52 17.77 -9.04
N ALA A 181 -2.56 16.48 -9.40
CA ALA A 181 -2.67 15.39 -8.42
C ALA A 181 -1.49 15.40 -7.42
N ILE A 182 -0.26 15.64 -7.90
CA ILE A 182 0.91 15.77 -7.05
C ILE A 182 0.78 16.98 -6.09
N GLU A 183 0.29 18.12 -6.60
CA GLU A 183 0.10 19.32 -5.77
C GLU A 183 -1.01 19.12 -4.73
N LEU A 184 -2.10 18.43 -5.08
CA LEU A 184 -3.16 18.08 -4.12
C LEU A 184 -2.62 17.16 -3.03
N GLU A 185 -1.83 16.14 -3.38
CA GLU A 185 -1.20 15.26 -2.38
C GLU A 185 -0.18 16.02 -1.51
N ARG A 186 0.63 16.91 -2.08
CA ARG A 186 1.53 17.77 -1.30
C ARG A 186 0.76 18.62 -0.29
N ARG A 187 -0.38 19.17 -0.70
CA ARG A 187 -1.27 19.95 0.15
C ARG A 187 -1.88 19.09 1.25
N ARG A 188 -2.38 17.90 0.91
CA ARG A 188 -2.90 16.94 1.90
C ARG A 188 -1.84 16.61 2.96
N GLN A 189 -0.63 16.29 2.54
CA GLN A 189 0.48 16.00 3.46
C GLN A 189 0.82 17.20 4.35
N GLN A 190 0.75 18.42 3.83
CA GLN A 190 1.00 19.64 4.61
C GLN A 190 -0.11 19.89 5.62
N GLU A 191 -1.38 19.73 5.26
CA GLU A 191 -2.55 20.13 6.04
C GLU A 191 -3.02 19.05 7.03
N ASN A 192 -2.61 17.80 6.88
CA ASN A 192 -3.01 16.70 7.75
C ASN A 192 -1.91 16.35 8.78
N ILE A 193 -2.34 15.77 9.90
CA ILE A 193 -1.46 15.08 10.85
C ILE A 193 -1.33 13.63 10.39
N GLU A 194 -0.14 13.24 9.95
CA GLU A 194 0.15 11.87 9.48
C GLU A 194 0.61 11.00 10.65
N LEU A 195 -0.20 10.01 11.00
CA LEU A 195 0.07 9.03 12.06
C LEU A 195 0.09 7.57 11.56
N ILE A 196 0.06 7.34 10.26
CA ILE A 196 0.29 5.98 9.74
C ILE A 196 1.74 5.58 10.06
N ALA A 197 1.89 4.55 10.89
CA ALA A 197 3.20 4.15 11.45
C ALA A 197 4.25 3.73 10.41
N SER A 198 3.82 3.40 9.18
CA SER A 198 4.67 3.02 8.05
C SER A 198 4.99 4.18 7.09
N GLU A 199 4.55 5.40 7.40
CA GLU A 199 4.78 6.59 6.58
C GLU A 199 5.76 7.56 7.24
N ASN A 200 6.45 8.33 6.39
CA ASN A 200 7.41 9.34 6.82
C ASN A 200 7.64 10.34 5.67
N PHE A 201 8.16 11.49 6.00
CA PHE A 201 8.56 12.51 5.04
C PHE A 201 10.07 12.42 4.80
N THR A 202 10.45 12.09 3.58
CA THR A 202 11.86 11.97 3.20
C THR A 202 12.51 13.36 3.03
N SER A 203 13.82 13.43 2.97
CA SER A 203 14.53 14.70 2.77
C SER A 203 14.48 15.18 1.31
N PRO A 204 14.65 16.51 1.06
CA PRO A 204 14.82 17.03 -0.31
C PRO A 204 15.94 16.34 -1.07
N ALA A 205 17.07 16.03 -0.41
CA ALA A 205 18.19 15.34 -1.04
C ALA A 205 17.86 13.92 -1.52
N VAL A 206 17.03 13.19 -0.77
CA VAL A 206 16.52 11.87 -1.19
C VAL A 206 15.60 12.00 -2.39
N LEU A 207 14.71 13.01 -2.42
CA LEU A 207 13.82 13.28 -3.57
C LEU A 207 14.61 13.68 -4.81
N GLU A 208 15.63 14.53 -4.66
CA GLU A 208 16.51 14.94 -5.77
C GLU A 208 17.26 13.75 -6.38
N ALA A 209 17.82 12.88 -5.54
CA ALA A 209 18.50 11.67 -5.99
C ALA A 209 17.53 10.72 -6.74
N GLN A 210 16.30 10.58 -6.25
CA GLN A 210 15.28 9.73 -6.85
C GLN A 210 14.78 10.29 -8.19
N GLY A 211 14.67 11.60 -8.36
CA GLY A 211 14.30 12.26 -9.61
C GLY A 211 15.46 12.46 -10.60
N SER A 212 16.61 11.83 -10.38
CA SER A 212 17.81 12.03 -11.17
C SER A 212 17.85 11.25 -12.49
N VAL A 213 18.78 11.62 -13.37
CA VAL A 213 19.04 10.96 -14.66
C VAL A 213 19.46 9.49 -14.54
N LEU A 214 19.75 9.01 -13.33
CA LEU A 214 20.09 7.61 -13.09
C LEU A 214 18.95 6.65 -13.43
N THR A 215 17.72 7.14 -13.53
CA THR A 215 16.58 6.37 -14.04
C THR A 215 16.79 5.86 -15.47
N ASN A 216 17.60 6.52 -16.27
CA ASN A 216 17.86 6.17 -17.67
C ASN A 216 18.84 4.99 -17.82
N LYS A 217 19.54 4.60 -16.74
CA LYS A 217 20.64 3.63 -16.85
C LYS A 217 20.21 2.20 -16.54
N TYR A 218 20.32 1.33 -17.51
CA TYR A 218 20.14 -0.12 -17.35
C TYR A 218 21.44 -0.74 -16.79
N ALA A 219 21.38 -1.39 -15.61
CA ALA A 219 22.57 -1.83 -14.88
C ALA A 219 22.42 -3.24 -14.26
N GLU A 220 21.93 -4.21 -15.05
CA GLU A 220 21.84 -5.61 -14.62
C GLU A 220 23.19 -6.16 -14.15
N GLY A 221 23.17 -6.97 -13.11
CA GLY A 221 24.35 -7.46 -12.42
C GLY A 221 24.68 -6.60 -11.20
N TYR A 222 25.94 -6.60 -10.79
CA TYR A 222 26.45 -5.97 -9.56
C TYR A 222 27.65 -5.07 -9.86
N PRO A 223 28.09 -4.18 -8.98
CA PRO A 223 29.24 -3.31 -9.20
C PRO A 223 30.45 -4.08 -9.74
N ARG A 224 31.03 -3.60 -10.84
CA ARG A 224 32.16 -4.19 -11.59
C ARG A 224 31.85 -5.54 -12.27
N ARG A 225 30.62 -6.01 -12.22
CA ARG A 225 30.15 -7.28 -12.85
C ARG A 225 28.79 -7.06 -13.51
N ARG A 226 28.71 -6.04 -14.39
CA ARG A 226 27.49 -5.68 -15.11
C ARG A 226 27.38 -6.40 -16.46
N TRP A 227 26.15 -6.61 -16.88
CA TRP A 227 25.85 -7.14 -18.21
C TRP A 227 25.93 -6.06 -19.30
N TYR A 228 25.91 -4.77 -18.91
CA TYR A 228 25.89 -3.63 -19.83
C TYR A 228 27.11 -2.72 -19.61
N GLY A 229 27.56 -2.07 -20.71
CA GLY A 229 28.59 -1.02 -20.65
C GLY A 229 28.07 0.28 -20.03
N GLY A 230 28.99 1.23 -19.77
CA GLY A 230 28.66 2.57 -19.27
C GLY A 230 28.20 2.61 -17.79
N CYS A 231 28.56 1.63 -16.97
CA CYS A 231 28.11 1.49 -15.60
C CYS A 231 29.05 2.07 -14.54
N GLN A 232 30.17 2.69 -14.93
CA GLN A 232 31.20 3.17 -14.00
C GLN A 232 30.65 4.11 -12.91
N ASN A 233 29.72 4.99 -13.24
CA ASN A 233 29.14 5.93 -12.28
C ASN A 233 28.08 5.25 -11.39
N VAL A 234 27.22 4.41 -11.96
CA VAL A 234 26.22 3.67 -11.17
C VAL A 234 26.84 2.59 -10.29
N ASP A 235 28.02 2.06 -10.66
CA ASP A 235 28.82 1.18 -9.79
C ASP A 235 29.24 1.92 -8.52
N THR A 236 29.67 3.16 -8.64
CA THR A 236 30.01 4.00 -7.49
C THR A 236 28.78 4.23 -6.60
N VAL A 237 27.63 4.53 -7.20
CA VAL A 237 26.38 4.77 -6.46
C VAL A 237 25.95 3.54 -5.68
N GLU A 238 25.92 2.38 -6.33
CA GLU A 238 25.50 1.13 -5.66
C GLU A 238 26.51 0.69 -4.59
N GLN A 239 27.82 0.82 -4.88
CA GLN A 239 28.85 0.51 -3.90
C GLN A 239 28.73 1.38 -2.65
N LEU A 240 28.47 2.68 -2.80
CA LEU A 240 28.23 3.58 -1.65
C LEU A 240 27.01 3.15 -0.84
N ALA A 241 25.92 2.74 -1.50
CA ALA A 241 24.74 2.24 -0.81
C ALA A 241 25.05 0.96 -0.01
N ILE A 242 25.79 0.01 -0.60
CA ILE A 242 26.23 -1.23 0.04
C ILE A 242 27.09 -0.93 1.26
N ASP A 243 28.13 -0.11 1.09
CA ASP A 243 29.11 0.18 2.15
C ASP A 243 28.43 0.91 3.33
N ARG A 244 27.54 1.87 3.04
CA ARG A 244 26.79 2.61 4.06
C ARG A 244 25.79 1.71 4.79
N ALA A 245 25.11 0.79 4.09
CA ALA A 245 24.22 -0.17 4.72
C ALA A 245 24.98 -1.10 5.66
N LYS A 246 26.13 -1.64 5.24
CA LYS A 246 27.02 -2.46 6.06
C LYS A 246 27.50 -1.71 7.30
N ALA A 247 27.96 -0.47 7.13
CA ALA A 247 28.46 0.36 8.23
C ALA A 247 27.35 0.70 9.23
N LEU A 248 26.15 1.04 8.75
CA LEU A 248 25.02 1.47 9.57
C LEU A 248 24.50 0.33 10.48
N PHE A 249 24.39 -0.87 9.96
CA PHE A 249 23.81 -2.01 10.67
C PHE A 249 24.86 -2.97 11.27
N GLY A 250 26.13 -2.86 10.87
CA GLY A 250 27.19 -3.79 11.27
C GLY A 250 27.14 -5.14 10.55
N ALA A 251 26.61 -5.17 9.31
CA ALA A 251 26.44 -6.39 8.53
C ALA A 251 27.69 -6.72 7.69
N GLU A 252 27.92 -8.01 7.44
CA GLU A 252 29.03 -8.48 6.60
C GLU A 252 28.75 -8.27 5.10
N HIS A 253 27.49 -8.48 4.68
CA HIS A 253 27.03 -8.28 3.31
C HIS A 253 25.70 -7.50 3.27
N ALA A 254 25.51 -6.73 2.20
CA ALA A 254 24.28 -5.99 1.93
C ALA A 254 23.92 -6.09 0.45
N ASN A 255 22.66 -6.42 0.15
CA ASN A 255 22.08 -6.29 -1.18
C ASN A 255 21.06 -5.14 -1.16
N VAL A 256 21.31 -4.09 -1.95
CA VAL A 256 20.51 -2.86 -1.99
C VAL A 256 19.54 -2.80 -3.18
N GLN A 257 19.52 -3.85 -4.00
CA GLN A 257 18.70 -3.89 -5.21
C GLN A 257 17.21 -4.19 -4.99
N PRO A 258 16.73 -4.87 -3.91
CA PRO A 258 15.30 -5.16 -3.77
C PRO A 258 14.44 -3.91 -3.95
N HIS A 259 13.41 -4.01 -4.83
CA HIS A 259 12.50 -2.92 -5.14
C HIS A 259 11.57 -2.57 -3.96
N SER A 260 11.33 -3.54 -3.09
CA SER A 260 10.46 -3.41 -1.91
C SER A 260 10.89 -4.35 -0.79
N GLY A 261 10.37 -4.15 0.44
CA GLY A 261 10.54 -5.11 1.53
C GLY A 261 9.96 -6.48 1.19
N SER A 262 8.83 -6.53 0.48
CA SER A 262 8.26 -7.81 0.01
C SER A 262 9.19 -8.53 -0.97
N GLY A 263 9.84 -7.80 -1.88
CA GLY A 263 10.86 -8.33 -2.79
C GLY A 263 12.10 -8.82 -2.04
N ALA A 264 12.51 -8.12 -0.98
CA ALA A 264 13.61 -8.55 -0.12
C ALA A 264 13.30 -9.88 0.58
N ASN A 265 12.11 -10.01 1.20
CA ASN A 265 11.67 -11.27 1.82
C ASN A 265 11.56 -12.39 0.77
N MET A 266 11.02 -12.11 -0.42
CA MET A 266 10.91 -13.08 -1.51
C MET A 266 12.28 -13.61 -1.93
N ALA A 267 13.28 -12.72 -2.07
CA ALA A 267 14.64 -13.13 -2.42
C ALA A 267 15.23 -14.09 -1.39
N VAL A 268 15.10 -13.78 -0.09
CA VAL A 268 15.58 -14.67 0.98
C VAL A 268 14.84 -16.00 0.95
N TYR A 269 13.52 -16.00 0.85
CA TYR A 269 12.75 -17.25 0.86
C TYR A 269 13.12 -18.15 -0.32
N PHE A 270 13.14 -17.64 -1.54
CA PHE A 270 13.45 -18.45 -2.71
C PHE A 270 14.93 -18.84 -2.84
N ALA A 271 15.84 -18.13 -2.13
CA ALA A 271 17.24 -18.55 -2.05
C ALA A 271 17.43 -19.80 -1.17
N PHE A 272 16.65 -19.95 -0.10
CA PHE A 272 16.93 -20.95 0.95
C PHE A 272 15.78 -21.94 1.20
N LEU A 273 14.61 -21.73 0.61
CA LEU A 273 13.45 -22.60 0.76
C LEU A 273 13.00 -23.16 -0.60
N LYS A 274 12.42 -24.35 -0.54
CA LYS A 274 11.72 -24.99 -1.66
C LYS A 274 10.21 -24.93 -1.44
N PRO A 275 9.40 -24.95 -2.52
CA PRO A 275 7.95 -25.07 -2.38
C PRO A 275 7.58 -26.25 -1.47
N GLY A 276 6.72 -25.99 -0.49
CA GLY A 276 6.31 -26.97 0.50
C GLY A 276 7.18 -27.02 1.78
N ASP A 277 8.31 -26.31 1.85
CA ASP A 277 9.08 -26.20 3.09
C ASP A 277 8.26 -25.50 4.19
N LYS A 278 8.50 -25.90 5.44
CA LYS A 278 7.82 -25.34 6.60
C LYS A 278 8.47 -24.03 7.04
N MET A 279 7.64 -23.03 7.28
CA MET A 279 8.02 -21.75 7.87
C MET A 279 7.24 -21.51 9.16
N LEU A 280 7.94 -21.07 10.21
CA LEU A 280 7.33 -20.60 11.45
C LEU A 280 7.34 -19.06 11.46
N THR A 281 6.18 -18.43 11.49
CA THR A 281 6.03 -17.00 11.25
C THR A 281 5.04 -16.38 12.21
N MET A 282 5.13 -15.06 12.44
CA MET A 282 4.16 -14.33 13.27
C MET A 282 2.80 -14.24 12.55
N ASP A 283 1.73 -14.55 13.26
CA ASP A 283 0.36 -14.40 12.76
C ASP A 283 0.07 -12.94 12.38
N LEU A 284 -0.59 -12.73 11.24
CA LEU A 284 -0.99 -11.41 10.76
C LEU A 284 -1.90 -10.68 11.77
N ALA A 285 -2.84 -11.41 12.39
CA ALA A 285 -3.75 -10.85 13.40
C ALA A 285 -3.02 -10.44 14.69
N HIS A 286 -1.83 -11.01 14.95
CA HIS A 286 -0.98 -10.67 16.09
C HIS A 286 0.12 -9.65 15.75
N GLY A 287 0.04 -9.04 14.58
CA GLY A 287 0.93 -7.96 14.15
C GLY A 287 1.94 -8.35 13.08
N GLY A 288 1.93 -9.57 12.53
CA GLY A 288 2.79 -10.00 11.43
C GLY A 288 2.61 -9.18 10.15
N HIS A 289 3.36 -9.51 9.11
CA HIS A 289 3.26 -8.89 7.79
C HIS A 289 2.66 -9.87 6.77
N LEU A 290 2.06 -9.37 5.69
CA LEU A 290 1.50 -10.22 4.62
C LEU A 290 2.51 -11.24 4.07
N THR A 291 3.78 -10.83 3.91
CA THR A 291 4.86 -11.72 3.44
C THR A 291 5.33 -12.75 4.48
N HIS A 292 4.73 -12.77 5.66
CA HIS A 292 4.99 -13.76 6.71
C HIS A 292 3.97 -14.90 6.67
N GLY A 293 3.59 -15.36 5.47
CA GLY A 293 2.78 -16.55 5.30
C GLY A 293 1.27 -16.32 5.13
N ASN A 294 0.82 -15.10 4.85
CA ASN A 294 -0.59 -14.88 4.56
C ASN A 294 -1.02 -15.63 3.29
N ARG A 295 -2.17 -16.30 3.30
CA ARG A 295 -2.68 -17.12 2.20
C ARG A 295 -2.86 -16.37 0.88
N ALA A 296 -3.14 -15.08 0.92
CA ALA A 296 -3.25 -14.23 -0.27
C ALA A 296 -1.87 -13.87 -0.86
N ASN A 297 -0.79 -13.99 -0.08
CA ASN A 297 0.57 -13.66 -0.47
C ASN A 297 1.31 -14.87 -1.04
N PHE A 298 2.37 -14.64 -1.85
CA PHE A 298 3.21 -15.71 -2.38
C PHE A 298 3.74 -16.63 -1.26
N SER A 299 4.13 -16.08 -0.11
CA SER A 299 4.67 -16.85 1.01
C SER A 299 3.70 -17.92 1.52
N GLY A 300 2.41 -17.59 1.65
CA GLY A 300 1.38 -18.55 2.05
C GLY A 300 0.93 -19.51 0.94
N ARG A 301 1.29 -19.22 -0.32
CA ARG A 301 0.98 -20.09 -1.47
C ARG A 301 2.06 -21.13 -1.74
N PHE A 302 3.32 -20.80 -1.49
CA PHE A 302 4.45 -21.66 -1.81
C PHE A 302 4.91 -22.51 -0.62
N PHE A 303 4.71 -22.05 0.62
CA PHE A 303 5.26 -22.68 1.81
C PHE A 303 4.19 -23.19 2.77
N GLN A 304 4.55 -24.17 3.60
CA GLN A 304 3.71 -24.65 4.71
C GLN A 304 3.93 -23.74 5.92
N ILE A 305 2.88 -22.97 6.26
CA ILE A 305 2.99 -21.95 7.30
C ILE A 305 2.48 -22.48 8.64
N ILE A 306 3.30 -22.31 9.66
CA ILE A 306 2.96 -22.46 11.07
C ILE A 306 3.01 -21.07 11.68
N HIS A 307 1.94 -20.66 12.37
CA HIS A 307 1.91 -19.36 13.01
C HIS A 307 2.20 -19.47 14.52
N TYR A 308 3.07 -18.57 15.02
CA TYR A 308 3.15 -18.24 16.42
C TYR A 308 2.46 -16.90 16.69
N GLY A 309 2.12 -16.64 17.95
CA GLY A 309 1.39 -15.46 18.32
C GLY A 309 1.94 -14.74 19.54
N VAL A 310 1.05 -14.00 20.19
CA VAL A 310 1.30 -13.33 21.46
C VAL A 310 0.52 -14.02 22.57
N GLN A 311 1.00 -13.89 23.80
CA GLN A 311 0.28 -14.35 25.00
C GLN A 311 -1.00 -13.55 25.19
N LYS A 312 -2.07 -14.22 25.57
CA LYS A 312 -3.39 -13.58 25.73
C LYS A 312 -3.42 -12.52 26.84
N GLN A 313 -2.67 -12.73 27.89
CA GLN A 313 -2.66 -11.86 29.09
C GLN A 313 -1.81 -10.61 28.89
N THR A 314 -0.68 -10.74 28.20
CA THR A 314 0.31 -9.66 28.05
C THR A 314 0.31 -9.02 26.68
N GLU A 315 -0.29 -9.69 25.68
CA GLU A 315 -0.25 -9.33 24.27
C GLU A 315 1.17 -9.14 23.74
N ARG A 316 2.15 -9.86 24.35
CA ARG A 316 3.57 -9.90 23.96
C ARG A 316 3.91 -11.24 23.33
N ILE A 317 4.91 -11.25 22.45
CA ILE A 317 5.37 -12.47 21.76
C ILE A 317 5.55 -13.60 22.78
N ASP A 318 4.96 -14.76 22.49
CA ASP A 318 5.07 -15.97 23.29
C ASP A 318 6.29 -16.79 22.81
N TYR A 319 7.47 -16.49 23.38
CA TYR A 319 8.70 -17.17 23.04
C TYR A 319 8.69 -18.66 23.41
N GLU A 320 7.96 -19.05 24.46
CA GLU A 320 7.85 -20.45 24.87
C GLU A 320 6.97 -21.25 23.89
N GLN A 321 5.83 -20.66 23.47
CA GLN A 321 5.01 -21.24 22.39
C GLN A 321 5.83 -21.36 21.10
N LEU A 322 6.58 -20.31 20.73
CA LEU A 322 7.42 -20.31 19.53
C LEU A 322 8.47 -21.44 19.60
N ALA A 323 9.15 -21.62 20.75
CA ALA A 323 10.12 -22.68 20.94
C ALA A 323 9.48 -24.08 20.84
N ALA A 324 8.29 -24.26 21.44
CA ALA A 324 7.55 -25.52 21.37
C ALA A 324 7.16 -25.86 19.92
N LEU A 325 6.61 -24.89 19.18
CA LEU A 325 6.25 -25.04 17.76
C LEU A 325 7.47 -25.32 16.87
N ALA A 326 8.60 -24.65 17.12
CA ALA A 326 9.85 -24.91 16.40
C ALA A 326 10.34 -26.34 16.61
N LYS A 327 10.28 -26.84 17.85
CA LYS A 327 10.65 -28.22 18.21
C LYS A 327 9.72 -29.26 17.57
N GLU A 328 8.41 -29.01 17.60
CA GLU A 328 7.38 -29.91 17.06
C GLU A 328 7.45 -30.00 15.55
N HIS A 329 7.46 -28.83 14.89
CA HIS A 329 7.29 -28.77 13.43
C HIS A 329 8.60 -28.78 12.64
N ARG A 330 9.75 -28.51 13.28
CA ARG A 330 11.07 -28.44 12.63
C ARG A 330 11.04 -27.58 11.36
N PRO A 331 10.70 -26.29 11.45
CA PRO A 331 10.63 -25.42 10.28
C PRO A 331 12.02 -25.25 9.65
N ARG A 332 12.07 -25.09 8.34
CA ARG A 332 13.31 -24.75 7.64
C ARG A 332 13.75 -23.31 7.93
N MET A 333 12.78 -22.42 8.16
CA MET A 333 13.02 -21.01 8.48
C MET A 333 12.03 -20.52 9.54
N ILE A 334 12.53 -19.72 10.47
CA ILE A 334 11.74 -18.87 11.37
C ILE A 334 11.82 -17.45 10.85
N THR A 335 10.66 -16.79 10.63
CA THR A 335 10.59 -15.39 10.26
C THR A 335 10.01 -14.60 11.41
N VAL A 336 10.75 -13.59 11.86
CA VAL A 336 10.32 -12.64 12.89
C VAL A 336 10.31 -11.24 12.33
N GLY A 337 9.33 -10.46 12.76
CA GLY A 337 9.13 -9.08 12.35
C GLY A 337 7.66 -8.74 12.41
N ALA A 338 7.34 -7.47 12.54
CA ALA A 338 5.98 -7.06 12.74
C ALA A 338 5.67 -5.71 12.10
N SER A 339 4.45 -5.62 11.55
CA SER A 339 3.87 -4.36 11.06
C SER A 339 3.11 -3.61 12.15
N ALA A 340 2.67 -4.34 13.21
CA ALA A 340 1.78 -3.81 14.23
C ALA A 340 2.06 -4.43 15.61
N TYR A 341 3.33 -4.50 15.99
CA TYR A 341 3.75 -4.96 17.31
C TYR A 341 4.48 -3.83 18.05
N PRO A 342 3.92 -3.31 19.16
CA PRO A 342 4.44 -2.11 19.80
C PRO A 342 5.58 -2.35 20.80
N ARG A 343 6.04 -3.58 20.97
CA ARG A 343 7.06 -3.93 21.97
C ARG A 343 8.39 -4.28 21.34
N GLN A 344 9.45 -4.32 22.14
CA GLN A 344 10.75 -4.80 21.70
C GLN A 344 10.70 -6.29 21.36
N ILE A 345 11.54 -6.69 20.39
CA ILE A 345 11.72 -8.09 19.96
C ILE A 345 13.09 -8.56 20.46
N ASP A 346 13.11 -9.70 21.15
CA ASP A 346 14.34 -10.35 21.63
C ASP A 346 14.93 -11.25 20.53
N PHE A 347 15.77 -10.65 19.70
CA PHE A 347 16.44 -11.39 18.60
C PHE A 347 17.46 -12.41 19.11
N ALA A 348 18.04 -12.22 20.30
CA ALA A 348 18.99 -13.18 20.89
C ALA A 348 18.25 -14.49 21.20
N ARG A 349 17.12 -14.41 21.90
CA ARG A 349 16.27 -15.57 22.21
C ARG A 349 15.77 -16.28 20.96
N LEU A 350 15.38 -15.54 19.95
CA LEU A 350 14.95 -16.10 18.66
C LEU A 350 16.08 -16.82 17.92
N GLY A 351 17.28 -16.25 17.95
CA GLY A 351 18.47 -16.89 17.39
C GLY A 351 18.84 -18.20 18.10
N GLU A 352 18.66 -18.26 19.43
CA GLU A 352 18.84 -19.50 20.19
C GLU A 352 17.83 -20.57 19.75
N ILE A 353 16.54 -20.23 19.73
CA ILE A 353 15.46 -21.14 19.30
C ILE A 353 15.72 -21.65 17.87
N ALA A 354 16.11 -20.78 16.95
CA ALA A 354 16.39 -21.17 15.58
C ALA A 354 17.56 -22.18 15.51
N ARG A 355 18.67 -21.88 16.17
CA ARG A 355 19.86 -22.77 16.20
C ARG A 355 19.57 -24.12 16.84
N GLU A 356 18.86 -24.16 17.98
CA GLU A 356 18.46 -25.38 18.66
C GLU A 356 17.62 -26.32 17.78
N ASN A 357 16.89 -25.76 16.82
CA ASN A 357 16.00 -26.51 15.94
C ASN A 357 16.54 -26.68 14.51
N GLY A 358 17.76 -26.20 14.22
CA GLY A 358 18.37 -26.28 12.89
C GLY A 358 17.64 -25.45 11.83
N ALA A 359 16.95 -24.40 12.24
CA ALA A 359 16.22 -23.47 11.38
C ALA A 359 17.08 -22.24 11.06
N LEU A 360 16.91 -21.69 9.87
CA LEU A 360 17.41 -20.36 9.53
C LEU A 360 16.52 -19.29 10.18
N LEU A 361 17.10 -18.16 10.60
CA LEU A 361 16.37 -17.04 11.16
C LEU A 361 16.40 -15.84 10.20
N LEU A 362 15.22 -15.39 9.74
CA LEU A 362 15.03 -14.13 9.05
C LEU A 362 14.40 -13.11 10.00
N ALA A 363 15.05 -11.97 10.19
CA ALA A 363 14.51 -10.82 10.92
C ALA A 363 14.09 -9.72 9.96
N ASP A 364 12.78 -9.51 9.78
CA ASP A 364 12.21 -8.38 9.04
C ASP A 364 12.06 -7.19 9.99
N ILE A 365 12.99 -6.24 9.90
CA ILE A 365 13.01 -5.03 10.74
C ILE A 365 12.40 -3.81 10.06
N ALA A 366 11.60 -4.00 9.01
CA ALA A 366 11.07 -2.91 8.17
C ALA A 366 10.48 -1.75 8.98
N HIS A 367 9.74 -2.02 10.04
CA HIS A 367 9.16 -0.98 10.88
C HIS A 367 10.15 -0.31 11.82
N ILE A 368 11.11 -1.04 12.33
CA ILE A 368 12.01 -0.59 13.41
C ILE A 368 13.43 -0.30 12.92
N ALA A 369 13.70 -0.35 11.62
CA ALA A 369 15.05 -0.23 11.06
C ALA A 369 15.78 1.05 11.49
N GLY A 370 15.09 2.19 11.56
CA GLY A 370 15.67 3.43 12.05
C GLY A 370 16.06 3.37 13.53
N LEU A 371 15.25 2.69 14.36
CA LEU A 371 15.54 2.48 15.79
C LEU A 371 16.73 1.53 15.98
N VAL A 372 16.80 0.46 15.19
CA VAL A 372 17.93 -0.48 15.18
C VAL A 372 19.20 0.25 14.76
N ALA A 373 19.18 1.00 13.67
CA ALA A 373 20.31 1.79 13.17
C ALA A 373 20.82 2.81 14.21
N ALA A 374 19.91 3.40 14.98
CA ALA A 374 20.25 4.34 16.05
C ALA A 374 20.68 3.67 17.36
N GLY A 375 20.66 2.35 17.47
CA GLY A 375 20.96 1.60 18.69
C GLY A 375 19.92 1.80 19.81
N LEU A 376 18.65 2.03 19.42
CA LEU A 376 17.51 2.25 20.33
C LEU A 376 16.54 1.06 20.37
N HIS A 377 16.81 0.04 19.57
CA HIS A 377 16.16 -1.27 19.59
C HIS A 377 17.25 -2.34 19.44
N PRO A 378 17.10 -3.55 20.02
CA PRO A 378 18.05 -4.64 19.81
C PRO A 378 18.33 -4.87 18.31
N ASN A 379 19.60 -5.07 17.98
CA ASN A 379 20.04 -5.34 16.60
C ASN A 379 20.00 -6.85 16.34
N PRO A 380 19.32 -7.31 15.27
CA PRO A 380 19.30 -8.74 14.92
C PRO A 380 20.62 -9.25 14.32
N ILE A 381 21.52 -8.37 13.83
CA ILE A 381 22.82 -8.78 13.28
C ILE A 381 23.62 -9.52 14.36
N GLY A 382 24.15 -10.68 14.01
CA GLY A 382 24.82 -11.60 14.93
C GLY A 382 23.88 -12.66 15.54
N HIS A 383 22.57 -12.45 15.51
CA HIS A 383 21.56 -13.42 15.98
C HIS A 383 20.78 -14.05 14.83
N ALA A 384 20.46 -13.29 13.79
CA ALA A 384 19.76 -13.74 12.59
C ALA A 384 20.75 -14.06 11.45
N ASP A 385 20.35 -14.98 10.57
CA ASP A 385 21.08 -15.31 9.33
C ASP A 385 20.84 -14.25 8.26
N PHE A 386 19.60 -13.74 8.20
CA PHE A 386 19.16 -12.71 7.28
C PHE A 386 18.42 -11.62 8.02
N VAL A 387 18.64 -10.38 7.58
CA VAL A 387 17.88 -9.22 8.04
C VAL A 387 17.34 -8.51 6.81
N THR A 388 16.03 -8.34 6.73
CA THR A 388 15.39 -7.57 5.67
C THR A 388 14.78 -6.29 6.23
N THR A 389 14.69 -5.27 5.39
CA THR A 389 14.01 -4.03 5.76
C THR A 389 13.48 -3.29 4.55
N THR A 390 12.56 -2.37 4.80
CA THR A 390 12.22 -1.28 3.90
C THR A 390 13.10 -0.06 4.23
N THR A 391 13.23 0.86 3.28
CA THR A 391 14.02 2.09 3.47
C THR A 391 13.18 3.33 3.81
N HIS A 392 11.84 3.28 3.67
CA HIS A 392 10.94 4.43 3.68
C HIS A 392 10.11 4.65 4.96
N LYS A 393 10.31 3.85 6.02
CA LYS A 393 9.57 3.98 7.29
C LYS A 393 10.40 4.79 8.31
N THR A 394 10.81 4.17 9.41
CA THR A 394 11.66 4.84 10.41
C THR A 394 13.03 5.25 9.89
N LEU A 395 13.55 4.61 8.82
CA LEU A 395 14.77 5.05 8.13
C LEU A 395 14.62 6.35 7.33
N ARG A 396 13.38 6.76 7.00
CA ARG A 396 13.07 8.02 6.31
C ARG A 396 13.68 8.16 4.91
N GLY A 397 13.87 7.05 4.19
CA GLY A 397 14.42 7.03 2.83
C GLY A 397 13.39 6.85 1.71
N PRO A 398 13.84 6.56 0.50
CA PRO A 398 12.95 6.27 -0.62
C PRO A 398 12.21 4.94 -0.40
N ARG A 399 11.11 4.74 -1.12
CA ARG A 399 10.45 3.44 -1.13
C ARG A 399 11.36 2.39 -1.78
N GLY A 400 11.70 1.36 -1.03
CA GLY A 400 12.59 0.29 -1.47
C GLY A 400 12.80 -0.76 -0.39
N GLY A 401 13.56 -1.80 -0.72
CA GLY A 401 13.97 -2.87 0.19
C GLY A 401 15.49 -2.99 0.31
N LEU A 402 15.93 -3.72 1.32
CA LEU A 402 17.33 -3.99 1.64
C LEU A 402 17.43 -5.38 2.27
N ILE A 403 18.47 -6.13 1.92
CA ILE A 403 18.82 -7.41 2.57
C ILE A 403 20.23 -7.29 3.16
N LEU A 404 20.36 -7.72 4.40
CA LEU A 404 21.64 -7.85 5.09
C LEU A 404 21.81 -9.32 5.48
N CYS A 405 23.02 -9.85 5.35
CA CYS A 405 23.30 -11.23 5.73
C CYS A 405 24.79 -11.43 6.06
N LYS A 406 25.14 -12.64 6.50
CA LYS A 406 26.52 -13.08 6.62
C LYS A 406 27.13 -13.30 5.23
N ASN A 407 28.45 -13.20 5.12
CA ASN A 407 29.16 -13.40 3.84
C ASN A 407 28.93 -14.79 3.23
N GLU A 408 28.72 -15.80 4.05
CA GLU A 408 28.46 -17.17 3.59
C GLU A 408 27.21 -17.31 2.72
N TYR A 409 26.21 -16.40 2.89
CA TYR A 409 24.94 -16.38 2.14
C TYR A 409 24.90 -15.35 1.01
N ALA A 410 25.96 -14.54 0.89
CA ALA A 410 25.98 -13.40 -0.04
C ALA A 410 25.72 -13.80 -1.50
N LYS A 411 26.36 -14.88 -1.95
CA LYS A 411 26.25 -15.35 -3.33
C LYS A 411 24.84 -15.81 -3.68
N GLU A 412 24.19 -16.55 -2.80
CA GLU A 412 22.85 -17.06 -2.99
C GLU A 412 21.82 -15.91 -2.98
N ILE A 413 21.96 -14.95 -2.05
CA ILE A 413 21.12 -13.74 -1.98
C ILE A 413 21.27 -12.90 -3.24
N ASP A 414 22.50 -12.63 -3.68
CA ASP A 414 22.76 -11.84 -4.87
C ASP A 414 22.21 -12.54 -6.12
N SER A 415 22.47 -13.84 -6.28
CA SER A 415 21.96 -14.62 -7.41
C SER A 415 20.44 -14.70 -7.42
N GLN A 416 19.80 -14.82 -6.26
CA GLN A 416 18.34 -14.89 -6.17
C GLN A 416 17.70 -13.53 -6.37
N THR A 417 18.35 -12.44 -5.98
CA THR A 417 17.86 -11.09 -6.27
C THR A 417 17.97 -10.79 -7.76
N PHE A 418 19.14 -10.95 -8.35
CA PHE A 418 19.36 -10.84 -9.78
C PHE A 418 20.25 -12.01 -10.27
N PRO A 419 19.83 -12.78 -11.27
CA PRO A 419 18.60 -12.66 -12.08
C PRO A 419 17.37 -13.41 -11.53
N GLY A 420 17.41 -13.92 -10.29
CA GLY A 420 16.40 -14.84 -9.77
C GLY A 420 14.97 -14.30 -9.75
N ILE A 421 14.77 -13.08 -9.22
CA ILE A 421 13.43 -12.47 -9.10
C ILE A 421 13.33 -11.06 -9.70
N GLN A 422 14.44 -10.39 -9.98
CA GLN A 422 14.48 -9.05 -10.56
C GLN A 422 15.36 -9.02 -11.79
N GLY A 423 15.11 -8.04 -12.69
CA GLY A 423 15.97 -7.65 -13.80
C GLY A 423 16.78 -6.40 -13.45
N GLY A 424 16.71 -5.35 -14.29
CA GLY A 424 17.45 -4.11 -14.09
C GLY A 424 17.14 -3.42 -12.76
N PRO A 425 18.16 -3.12 -11.95
CA PRO A 425 17.98 -2.41 -10.69
C PRO A 425 17.55 -0.96 -10.92
N LEU A 426 16.77 -0.40 -10.00
CA LEU A 426 16.32 0.99 -10.04
C LEU A 426 17.44 1.91 -9.52
N MET A 427 18.37 2.32 -10.40
CA MET A 427 19.58 3.03 -10.00
C MET A 427 19.31 4.38 -9.34
N HIS A 428 18.26 5.09 -9.74
CA HIS A 428 17.79 6.32 -9.09
C HIS A 428 17.29 6.07 -7.66
N VAL A 429 16.61 4.95 -7.42
CA VAL A 429 16.19 4.56 -6.05
C VAL A 429 17.40 4.12 -5.22
N ILE A 430 18.37 3.42 -5.81
CA ILE A 430 19.61 3.03 -5.11
C ILE A 430 20.42 4.28 -4.72
N ALA A 431 20.47 5.30 -5.58
CA ALA A 431 21.08 6.59 -5.23
C ALA A 431 20.37 7.25 -4.03
N ALA A 432 19.05 7.28 -4.06
CA ALA A 432 18.24 7.81 -2.96
C ALA A 432 18.42 6.99 -1.67
N LYS A 433 18.56 5.63 -1.75
CA LYS A 433 18.95 4.78 -0.60
C LYS A 433 20.34 5.16 -0.07
N ALA A 434 21.31 5.40 -0.96
CA ALA A 434 22.66 5.80 -0.55
C ALA A 434 22.64 7.13 0.21
N VAL A 435 21.83 8.12 -0.22
CA VAL A 435 21.64 9.39 0.49
C VAL A 435 20.99 9.16 1.86
N CYS A 436 19.90 8.43 1.91
CA CYS A 436 19.20 8.09 3.15
C CYS A 436 20.13 7.40 4.17
N LEU A 437 20.94 6.43 3.74
CA LEU A 437 21.88 5.73 4.61
C LEU A 437 23.00 6.67 5.10
N GLN A 438 23.42 7.64 4.29
CA GLN A 438 24.35 8.69 4.72
C GLN A 438 23.74 9.59 5.79
N GLU A 439 22.49 9.99 5.63
CA GLU A 439 21.76 10.74 6.65
C GLU A 439 21.62 9.94 7.96
N ALA A 440 21.35 8.63 7.84
CA ALA A 440 21.21 7.74 8.99
C ALA A 440 22.53 7.48 9.75
N LEU A 441 23.68 7.60 9.09
CA LEU A 441 25.00 7.55 9.71
C LEU A 441 25.36 8.84 10.47
N HIS A 442 24.67 9.95 10.22
CA HIS A 442 24.93 11.20 10.90
C HIS A 442 24.44 11.17 12.36
N PRO A 443 25.19 11.73 13.35
CA PRO A 443 24.81 11.69 14.76
C PRO A 443 23.42 12.28 15.08
N SER A 444 22.94 13.26 14.29
CA SER A 444 21.62 13.85 14.44
C SER A 444 20.47 12.83 14.19
N PHE A 445 20.73 11.77 13.42
CA PHE A 445 19.74 10.72 13.21
C PHE A 445 19.37 9.99 14.51
N LYS A 446 20.35 9.76 15.38
CA LYS A 446 20.09 9.17 16.70
C LYS A 446 19.24 10.08 17.58
N VAL A 447 19.43 11.39 17.49
CA VAL A 447 18.59 12.39 18.18
C VAL A 447 17.16 12.34 17.66
N TYR A 448 17.00 12.32 16.34
CA TYR A 448 15.70 12.17 15.68
C TYR A 448 14.96 10.88 16.10
N GLN A 449 15.64 9.74 16.11
CA GLN A 449 15.04 8.47 16.52
C GLN A 449 14.65 8.45 18.02
N ARG A 450 15.41 9.12 18.89
CA ARG A 450 15.03 9.30 20.30
C ARG A 450 13.76 10.14 20.41
N GLN A 451 13.63 11.20 19.60
CA GLN A 451 12.43 12.03 19.61
C GLN A 451 11.20 11.23 19.13
N ILE A 452 11.36 10.31 18.15
CA ILE A 452 10.27 9.41 17.76
C ILE A 452 9.77 8.59 18.96
N LEU A 453 10.68 8.03 19.77
CA LEU A 453 10.30 7.26 20.97
C LEU A 453 9.64 8.13 22.04
N SER A 454 10.18 9.32 22.31
CA SER A 454 9.59 10.28 23.25
C SER A 454 8.19 10.68 22.81
N ASN A 455 8.01 10.97 21.53
CA ASN A 455 6.71 11.29 20.94
C ASN A 455 5.72 10.12 21.04
N ALA A 456 6.17 8.90 20.74
CA ALA A 456 5.32 7.71 20.87
C ALA A 456 4.85 7.49 22.30
N LYS A 457 5.74 7.68 23.27
CA LYS A 457 5.40 7.57 24.69
C LYS A 457 4.40 8.65 25.11
N ALA A 458 4.63 9.91 24.75
CA ALA A 458 3.71 11.01 25.08
C ALA A 458 2.32 10.83 24.44
N LEU A 459 2.27 10.40 23.18
CA LEU A 459 1.01 10.09 22.50
C LEU A 459 0.28 8.92 23.17
N ALA A 460 0.98 7.85 23.55
CA ALA A 460 0.43 6.69 24.25
C ALA A 460 -0.15 7.08 25.61
N GLU A 461 0.59 7.88 26.39
CA GLU A 461 0.14 8.40 27.71
C GLU A 461 -1.11 9.26 27.55
N GLY A 462 -1.14 10.16 26.56
CA GLY A 462 -2.29 11.03 26.26
C GLY A 462 -3.55 10.23 25.90
N VAL A 463 -3.42 9.28 24.97
CA VAL A 463 -4.53 8.41 24.54
C VAL A 463 -5.05 7.57 25.72
N THR A 464 -4.15 7.03 26.55
CA THR A 464 -4.54 6.24 27.75
C THR A 464 -5.21 7.12 28.80
N LYS A 465 -4.69 8.33 29.06
CA LYS A 465 -5.31 9.32 29.99
C LYS A 465 -6.73 9.66 29.57
N ASN A 466 -7.00 9.69 28.27
CA ASN A 466 -8.33 9.95 27.71
C ASN A 466 -9.22 8.70 27.68
N GLY A 467 -8.79 7.61 28.33
CA GLY A 467 -9.59 6.42 28.60
C GLY A 467 -9.62 5.39 27.47
N PHE A 468 -8.68 5.41 26.53
CA PHE A 468 -8.53 4.37 25.50
C PHE A 468 -7.50 3.32 25.94
N ARG A 469 -7.82 2.05 25.72
CA ARG A 469 -6.89 0.93 25.97
C ARG A 469 -5.83 0.85 24.86
N LEU A 470 -4.61 0.62 25.23
CA LEU A 470 -3.54 0.25 24.30
C LEU A 470 -3.27 -1.26 24.36
N VAL A 471 -3.11 -1.88 23.20
CA VAL A 471 -2.64 -3.27 23.11
C VAL A 471 -1.28 -3.39 23.78
N SER A 472 -1.10 -4.43 24.57
CA SER A 472 0.08 -4.70 25.40
C SER A 472 0.45 -3.61 26.40
N ASP A 473 -0.49 -2.76 26.80
CA ASP A 473 -0.36 -1.69 27.82
C ASP A 473 0.70 -0.62 27.43
N GLY A 474 0.81 -0.27 26.15
CA GLY A 474 1.67 0.84 25.69
C GLY A 474 2.63 0.49 24.55
N THR A 475 3.76 1.21 24.48
CA THR A 475 4.75 1.03 23.42
C THR A 475 6.19 1.18 23.89
N ASP A 476 7.09 0.41 23.27
CA ASP A 476 8.55 0.51 23.41
C ASP A 476 9.20 1.03 22.11
N ASN A 477 8.42 1.30 21.06
CA ASN A 477 8.92 1.72 19.76
C ASN A 477 8.13 2.91 19.19
N HIS A 478 8.09 3.07 17.87
CA HIS A 478 7.49 4.22 17.17
C HIS A 478 5.99 4.13 16.95
N LEU A 479 5.35 3.01 17.29
CA LEU A 479 3.93 2.77 17.02
C LEU A 479 3.18 2.26 18.26
N MET A 480 1.87 2.41 18.24
CA MET A 480 0.95 1.83 19.22
C MET A 480 -0.33 1.37 18.53
N LEU A 481 -1.03 0.43 19.16
CA LEU A 481 -2.36 -0.01 18.76
C LEU A 481 -3.38 0.42 19.79
N VAL A 482 -4.35 1.23 19.39
CA VAL A 482 -5.48 1.65 20.21
C VAL A 482 -6.62 0.66 20.01
N ASP A 483 -7.07 0.01 21.09
CA ASP A 483 -8.25 -0.85 21.08
C ASP A 483 -9.52 0.00 21.16
N VAL A 484 -10.12 0.29 20.01
CA VAL A 484 -11.41 0.99 19.94
C VAL A 484 -12.59 0.03 20.08
N GLY A 485 -12.36 -1.27 19.90
CA GLY A 485 -13.36 -2.32 20.10
C GLY A 485 -13.87 -2.40 21.53
N ALA A 486 -13.01 -2.11 22.53
CA ALA A 486 -13.41 -2.00 23.93
C ALA A 486 -14.47 -0.93 24.19
N ARG A 487 -14.65 0.04 23.29
CA ARG A 487 -15.70 1.07 23.32
C ARG A 487 -16.86 0.80 22.36
N GLY A 488 -16.92 -0.38 21.76
CA GLY A 488 -17.97 -0.76 20.81
C GLY A 488 -17.76 -0.22 19.39
N LEU A 489 -16.68 0.54 19.14
CA LEU A 489 -16.34 1.12 17.84
C LEU A 489 -15.60 0.12 16.95
N THR A 490 -15.61 0.34 15.64
CA THR A 490 -14.76 -0.37 14.68
C THR A 490 -13.57 0.49 14.30
N GLY A 491 -12.45 -0.16 13.94
CA GLY A 491 -11.29 0.55 13.41
C GLY A 491 -11.60 1.33 12.14
N LYS A 492 -12.53 0.80 11.30
CA LYS A 492 -12.99 1.48 10.08
C LYS A 492 -13.68 2.80 10.39
N GLU A 493 -14.71 2.78 11.26
CA GLU A 493 -15.43 4.00 11.66
C GLU A 493 -14.50 5.05 12.27
N CYS A 494 -13.55 4.61 13.12
CA CYS A 494 -12.57 5.51 13.73
C CYS A 494 -11.60 6.10 12.70
N GLN A 495 -11.12 5.30 11.74
CA GLN A 495 -10.27 5.79 10.66
C GLN A 495 -10.98 6.87 9.83
N GLU A 496 -12.22 6.63 9.42
CA GLU A 496 -13.03 7.56 8.62
C GLU A 496 -13.32 8.86 9.39
N ALA A 497 -13.70 8.77 10.67
CA ALA A 497 -13.96 9.95 11.50
C ALA A 497 -12.69 10.81 11.72
N LEU A 498 -11.55 10.18 11.94
CA LEU A 498 -10.27 10.88 12.09
C LEU A 498 -9.78 11.50 10.77
N ASP A 499 -10.03 10.84 9.64
CA ASP A 499 -9.67 11.39 8.32
C ASP A 499 -10.47 12.67 8.03
N HIS A 500 -11.77 12.71 8.33
CA HIS A 500 -12.58 13.93 8.26
C HIS A 500 -12.02 15.06 9.12
N ALA A 501 -11.42 14.74 10.25
CA ALA A 501 -10.76 15.72 11.12
C ALA A 501 -9.31 16.06 10.69
N GLY A 502 -8.81 15.49 9.59
CA GLY A 502 -7.46 15.70 9.10
C GLY A 502 -6.37 14.96 9.87
N ILE A 503 -6.73 13.90 10.57
CA ILE A 503 -5.78 13.02 11.26
C ILE A 503 -5.75 11.69 10.54
N THR A 504 -4.69 11.45 9.77
CA THR A 504 -4.54 10.27 8.93
C THR A 504 -3.98 9.10 9.74
N VAL A 505 -4.76 8.02 9.82
CA VAL A 505 -4.44 6.78 10.56
C VAL A 505 -4.84 5.57 9.73
N ASN A 506 -4.52 4.35 10.18
CA ASN A 506 -5.09 3.15 9.57
C ASN A 506 -5.80 2.27 10.60
N LYS A 507 -6.95 1.69 10.19
CA LYS A 507 -7.55 0.58 10.92
C LYS A 507 -6.59 -0.59 10.98
N ASN A 508 -6.62 -1.34 12.08
CA ASN A 508 -5.73 -2.48 12.29
C ASN A 508 -6.43 -3.55 13.13
N THR A 509 -6.26 -4.81 12.79
CA THR A 509 -6.64 -5.90 13.69
C THR A 509 -5.83 -5.83 14.97
N ILE A 510 -6.41 -6.26 16.07
CA ILE A 510 -5.73 -6.42 17.36
C ILE A 510 -5.57 -7.91 17.66
N PRO A 511 -4.66 -8.32 18.55
CA PRO A 511 -4.54 -9.72 18.95
C PRO A 511 -5.89 -10.29 19.40
N PHE A 512 -6.16 -11.55 19.02
CA PHE A 512 -7.43 -12.25 19.30
C PHE A 512 -8.67 -11.59 18.68
N GLU A 513 -8.48 -10.92 17.52
CA GLU A 513 -9.53 -10.23 16.78
C GLU A 513 -10.74 -11.13 16.48
N THR A 514 -11.94 -10.61 16.72
CA THR A 514 -13.20 -11.32 16.44
C THR A 514 -13.97 -10.75 15.26
N ARG A 515 -13.60 -9.55 14.80
CA ARG A 515 -14.20 -8.86 13.65
C ARG A 515 -13.44 -9.18 12.37
N SER A 516 -14.08 -8.96 11.22
CA SER A 516 -13.39 -9.08 9.94
C SER A 516 -12.25 -8.05 9.82
N PRO A 517 -11.16 -8.35 9.09
CA PRO A 517 -10.08 -7.40 8.86
C PRO A 517 -10.52 -6.09 8.18
N PHE A 518 -11.66 -6.11 7.46
CA PHE A 518 -12.23 -4.92 6.82
C PHE A 518 -12.83 -3.92 7.82
N GLN A 519 -13.27 -4.40 8.99
CA GLN A 519 -13.77 -3.55 10.08
C GLN A 519 -12.70 -3.31 11.15
N ALA A 520 -12.02 -4.37 11.58
CA ALA A 520 -11.04 -4.39 12.66
C ALA A 520 -11.54 -3.81 13.98
N SER A 521 -10.83 -4.05 15.07
CA SER A 521 -11.16 -3.51 16.41
C SER A 521 -10.14 -2.49 16.89
N GLY A 522 -9.11 -2.21 16.12
CA GLY A 522 -8.03 -1.29 16.47
C GLY A 522 -7.76 -0.20 15.45
N VAL A 523 -7.05 0.82 15.92
CA VAL A 523 -6.41 1.86 15.10
C VAL A 523 -4.93 1.85 15.43
N ARG A 524 -4.07 1.83 14.39
CA ARG A 524 -2.62 1.92 14.56
C ARG A 524 -2.18 3.37 14.41
N LEU A 525 -1.40 3.85 15.39
CA LEU A 525 -0.79 5.18 15.40
C LEU A 525 0.72 5.05 15.41
N GLY A 526 1.41 5.98 14.77
CA GLY A 526 2.87 6.07 14.76
C GLY A 526 3.37 7.51 14.67
N THR A 527 4.60 7.74 15.10
CA THR A 527 5.15 9.09 15.29
C THR A 527 6.29 9.50 14.36
N PRO A 528 6.77 8.69 13.38
CA PRO A 528 7.88 9.10 12.52
C PRO A 528 7.60 10.36 11.70
N ALA A 529 6.45 10.45 11.04
CA ALA A 529 6.10 11.57 10.15
C ALA A 529 5.98 12.90 10.92
N VAL A 530 5.24 12.92 12.03
CA VAL A 530 5.09 14.12 12.87
C VAL A 530 6.42 14.55 13.50
N THR A 531 7.28 13.59 13.86
CA THR A 531 8.64 13.88 14.38
C THR A 531 9.52 14.50 13.30
N THR A 532 9.42 14.05 12.04
CA THR A 532 10.14 14.64 10.91
C THR A 532 9.76 16.11 10.70
N ARG A 533 8.50 16.48 10.96
CA ARG A 533 8.02 17.85 10.91
C ARG A 533 8.50 18.71 12.08
N GLY A 534 9.15 18.13 13.10
CA GLY A 534 9.67 18.84 14.26
C GLY A 534 8.72 18.90 15.45
N MET A 535 7.57 18.19 15.41
CA MET A 535 6.65 18.09 16.55
C MET A 535 7.29 17.29 17.68
N LYS A 536 6.96 17.65 18.92
CA LYS A 536 7.49 17.06 20.15
C LYS A 536 6.36 16.62 21.08
N GLU A 537 6.70 16.31 22.33
CA GLU A 537 5.79 15.73 23.32
C GLU A 537 4.56 16.60 23.60
N ALA A 538 4.71 17.92 23.58
CA ALA A 538 3.59 18.85 23.78
C ALA A 538 2.54 18.73 22.66
N GLU A 539 3.01 18.65 21.42
CA GLU A 539 2.13 18.44 20.25
C GLU A 539 1.47 17.06 20.30
N MET A 540 2.19 16.04 20.79
CA MET A 540 1.63 14.68 20.94
C MET A 540 0.48 14.65 21.94
N SER A 541 0.59 15.39 23.05
CA SER A 541 -0.52 15.53 24.02
C SER A 541 -1.74 16.20 23.37
N ALA A 542 -1.52 17.30 22.62
CA ALA A 542 -2.61 17.97 21.91
C ALA A 542 -3.26 17.08 20.83
N ILE A 543 -2.46 16.27 20.12
CA ILE A 543 -2.95 15.30 19.13
C ILE A 543 -3.78 14.20 19.82
N ALA A 544 -3.33 13.69 20.97
CA ALA A 544 -4.09 12.71 21.74
C ALA A 544 -5.47 13.25 22.19
N ASP A 545 -5.52 14.52 22.59
CA ASP A 545 -6.79 15.16 22.95
C ASP A 545 -7.72 15.31 21.73
N MET A 546 -7.17 15.74 20.58
CA MET A 546 -7.93 15.84 19.31
C MET A 546 -8.46 14.48 18.83
N ILE A 547 -7.63 13.43 18.89
CA ILE A 547 -8.07 12.06 18.57
C ILE A 547 -9.22 11.65 19.48
N SER A 548 -9.07 11.88 20.77
CA SER A 548 -10.08 11.46 21.76
C SER A 548 -11.39 12.21 21.59
N GLU A 549 -11.35 13.52 21.31
CA GLU A 549 -12.53 14.34 21.04
C GLU A 549 -13.34 13.79 19.86
N VAL A 550 -12.69 13.44 18.76
CA VAL A 550 -13.34 12.83 17.60
C VAL A 550 -13.89 11.43 17.90
N LEU A 551 -13.13 10.59 18.62
CA LEU A 551 -13.52 9.20 18.87
C LEU A 551 -14.55 9.02 20.00
N LEU A 552 -14.76 10.02 20.86
CA LEU A 552 -15.81 10.01 21.87
C LEU A 552 -17.21 10.18 21.28
N ASP A 553 -17.33 10.87 20.16
CA ASP A 553 -18.58 11.03 19.42
C ASP A 553 -18.31 11.09 17.91
N ILE A 554 -18.07 9.94 17.30
CA ILE A 554 -17.69 9.80 15.88
C ILE A 554 -18.76 10.30 14.88
N LYS A 555 -19.99 10.54 15.36
CA LYS A 555 -21.10 11.06 14.53
C LYS A 555 -21.20 12.58 14.57
N ASN A 556 -20.45 13.22 15.44
CA ASN A 556 -20.47 14.67 15.61
C ASN A 556 -19.58 15.35 14.59
N LEU A 557 -20.14 15.64 13.41
CA LEU A 557 -19.41 16.30 12.32
C LEU A 557 -18.94 17.72 12.68
N ASP A 558 -19.64 18.42 13.57
CA ASP A 558 -19.19 19.77 13.99
C ASP A 558 -17.97 19.68 14.91
N ALA A 559 -17.90 18.68 15.80
CA ALA A 559 -16.68 18.42 16.57
C ALA A 559 -15.51 18.07 15.63
N ALA A 560 -15.73 17.19 14.64
CA ALA A 560 -14.70 16.86 13.65
C ALA A 560 -14.20 18.09 12.87
N ARG A 561 -15.09 19.03 12.50
CA ARG A 561 -14.72 20.30 11.84
C ARG A 561 -13.90 21.21 12.75
N MET A 562 -14.28 21.33 14.04
CA MET A 562 -13.50 22.12 15.01
C MET A 562 -12.10 21.51 15.20
N VAL A 563 -12.01 20.20 15.27
CA VAL A 563 -10.72 19.52 15.34
C VAL A 563 -9.92 19.73 14.05
N ARG A 564 -10.55 19.68 12.86
CA ARG A 564 -9.90 19.97 11.58
C ARG A 564 -9.23 21.35 11.54
N ASN A 565 -9.90 22.38 12.05
CA ASN A 565 -9.31 23.74 12.13
C ASN A 565 -8.06 23.73 13.03
N ARG A 566 -8.11 23.09 14.19
CA ARG A 566 -6.96 22.94 15.10
C ARG A 566 -5.82 22.14 14.48
N VAL A 567 -6.14 21.13 13.68
CA VAL A 567 -5.16 20.38 12.91
C VAL A 567 -4.44 21.28 11.91
N GLN A 568 -5.17 22.11 11.17
CA GLN A 568 -4.59 23.06 10.21
C GLN A 568 -3.73 24.13 10.90
N GLU A 569 -4.18 24.68 12.03
CA GLU A 569 -3.39 25.60 12.84
C GLU A 569 -2.08 24.95 13.35
N LEU A 570 -2.17 23.70 13.82
CA LEU A 570 -1.00 22.97 14.27
C LEU A 570 -0.03 22.70 13.13
N THR A 571 -0.53 22.15 12.02
CA THR A 571 0.31 21.75 10.87
C THR A 571 0.96 22.94 10.16
N ALA A 572 0.34 24.12 10.18
CA ALA A 572 0.93 25.36 9.67
C ALA A 572 2.20 25.78 10.42
N ARG A 573 2.30 25.47 11.71
CA ARG A 573 3.49 25.75 12.54
C ARG A 573 4.65 24.81 12.26
N PHE A 574 4.38 23.66 11.64
CA PHE A 574 5.34 22.61 11.37
C PHE A 574 5.31 22.24 9.88
N PRO A 575 5.89 23.06 9.00
CA PRO A 575 5.87 22.83 7.55
C PRO A 575 6.65 21.57 7.18
N LEU A 576 6.31 21.02 6.01
CA LEU A 576 7.08 19.93 5.40
C LEU A 576 8.51 20.40 5.08
N PRO A 577 9.48 19.49 5.00
CA PRO A 577 10.89 19.84 4.74
C PRO A 577 11.16 20.26 3.28
N TYR A 578 10.15 20.35 2.39
CA TYR A 578 10.26 20.69 0.97
C TYR A 578 9.08 21.52 0.46
#